data_a69df221e05281d08f0e511079d906bc
#
_entry.id   a69df221e05281d08f0e511079d906bc
#
_cell.length_a   1.000
_cell.length_b   1.000
_cell.length_c   1.000
_cell.angle_alpha   90.00
_cell.angle_beta   90.00
_cell.angle_gamma   90.00
#
_symmetry.space_group_name_H-M   'P 1'
#
loop_
_entity.id
_entity.type
_entity.pdbx_description
1 polymer ?
#
loop_
_entity_poly.entity_id
_entity_poly.type
_entity_poly.pdbx_seq_one_letter_code
_entity_poly.pdbx_strand_id
1 'polypeptide(L)'
;MIYKTYKANTYNIYTIKTDKFKTCHMEIVFRNNIDKNDITLRSVLTEMIVENTKKYNTRRKMMIELENLYNAYFYGVTNRVGSSVITSFCFDFIDPSLVKENALDFIKFPLEAVLNPNVKNNEFDLITLEYVKERVKKDIESIIEDPKNYSISKLLEKMCPDTESSININGYTKDLDKITPETLYNFYINMIKHDYIDVYIIGNLDMDKISNIIKNNFKVNILKNHNITYNINNKIIKKHKKLYESFSTSQENICIGLNITNETKFEKNYVANIYNMILEEYIHDVNVQILLERYAHFEIIGISILQLQFPKENK
;
A
#
# COMPACT_ATOMS: atom_id res chain seq x y z
N MET A 1 24.50 7.43 -9.90
CA MET A 1 23.57 6.90 -8.86
C MET A 1 24.39 6.10 -7.87
N ILE A 2 24.34 6.46 -6.58
CA ILE A 2 25.11 5.78 -5.51
C ILE A 2 24.10 5.28 -4.49
N TYR A 3 24.14 3.98 -4.22
CA TYR A 3 23.29 3.31 -3.23
C TYR A 3 24.09 3.05 -1.96
N LYS A 4 23.54 3.40 -0.79
CA LYS A 4 24.09 3.07 0.52
C LYS A 4 23.01 2.60 1.48
N THR A 5 23.38 1.72 2.41
CA THR A 5 22.52 1.27 3.51
C THR A 5 23.16 1.65 4.83
N TYR A 6 22.37 2.26 5.73
CA TYR A 6 22.80 2.59 7.09
C TYR A 6 21.94 1.84 8.09
N LYS A 7 22.56 1.20 9.06
CA LYS A 7 21.84 0.57 10.17
C LYS A 7 21.58 1.61 11.26
N ALA A 8 20.35 1.74 11.68
CA ALA A 8 19.94 2.34 12.93
C ALA A 8 19.80 1.24 14.00
N ASN A 9 19.34 1.58 15.22
CA ASN A 9 19.27 0.61 16.30
C ASN A 9 18.32 -0.57 15.97
N THR A 10 17.12 -0.26 15.46
CA THR A 10 16.06 -1.25 15.22
C THR A 10 15.50 -1.23 13.79
N TYR A 11 16.01 -0.39 12.88
CA TYR A 11 15.56 -0.26 11.51
C TYR A 11 16.72 0.05 10.55
N ASN A 12 16.49 -0.03 9.26
CA ASN A 12 17.46 0.32 8.23
C ASN A 12 17.07 1.61 7.50
N ILE A 13 18.09 2.31 7.01
CA ILE A 13 17.93 3.47 6.15
C ILE A 13 18.60 3.15 4.82
N TYR A 14 17.84 3.18 3.75
CA TYR A 14 18.27 2.93 2.39
C TYR A 14 18.32 4.25 1.64
N THR A 15 19.45 4.56 1.03
CA THR A 15 19.63 5.84 0.35
C THR A 15 20.08 5.65 -1.09
N ILE A 16 19.53 6.47 -1.98
CA ILE A 16 19.95 6.56 -3.38
C ILE A 16 20.31 8.01 -3.68
N LYS A 17 21.60 8.31 -3.82
CA LYS A 17 22.06 9.63 -4.24
C LYS A 17 21.97 9.75 -5.75
N THR A 18 21.22 10.76 -6.22
CA THR A 18 21.07 11.07 -7.63
C THR A 18 20.74 12.56 -7.82
N ASP A 19 21.27 13.16 -8.86
CA ASP A 19 21.06 14.55 -9.30
C ASP A 19 20.13 14.67 -10.51
N LYS A 20 19.54 13.52 -10.94
CA LYS A 20 18.65 13.45 -12.11
C LYS A 20 17.35 14.23 -11.93
N PHE A 21 16.89 14.40 -10.70
CA PHE A 21 15.61 14.99 -10.37
C PHE A 21 15.80 16.27 -9.59
N LYS A 22 14.86 17.21 -9.74
CA LYS A 22 14.78 18.46 -8.96
C LYS A 22 14.02 18.29 -7.64
N THR A 23 13.51 17.10 -7.40
CA THR A 23 12.81 16.70 -6.19
C THR A 23 13.53 15.56 -5.49
N CYS A 24 13.34 15.48 -4.18
CA CYS A 24 13.76 14.37 -3.33
C CYS A 24 12.52 13.64 -2.83
N HIS A 25 12.67 12.37 -2.54
CA HIS A 25 11.63 11.53 -1.97
C HIS A 25 12.13 10.87 -0.69
N MET A 26 11.31 10.90 0.35
CA MET A 26 11.51 10.14 1.58
C MET A 26 10.29 9.29 1.86
N GLU A 27 10.51 8.03 2.23
CA GLU A 27 9.46 7.09 2.57
C GLU A 27 9.77 6.38 3.89
N ILE A 28 8.84 6.41 4.83
CA ILE A 28 8.90 5.68 6.10
C ILE A 28 7.94 4.51 5.96
N VAL A 29 8.47 3.30 5.94
CA VAL A 29 7.74 2.07 5.64
C VAL A 29 7.55 1.26 6.91
N PHE A 30 6.31 0.87 7.17
CA PHE A 30 5.91 -0.10 8.19
C PHE A 30 5.41 -1.36 7.52
N ARG A 31 5.98 -2.51 7.86
CA ARG A 31 5.66 -3.79 7.22
C ARG A 31 5.33 -4.85 8.25
N ASN A 32 4.22 -5.56 8.02
CA ASN A 32 3.78 -6.69 8.83
C ASN A 32 3.07 -7.75 7.97
N ASN A 33 2.70 -8.88 8.55
CA ASN A 33 1.77 -9.80 7.92
C ASN A 33 0.39 -9.14 7.77
N ILE A 34 -0.34 -9.50 6.71
CA ILE A 34 -1.71 -9.02 6.54
C ILE A 34 -2.60 -9.68 7.59
N ASP A 35 -3.31 -8.87 8.38
CA ASP A 35 -4.37 -9.30 9.28
C ASP A 35 -5.68 -8.59 8.92
N LYS A 36 -6.73 -9.38 8.73
CA LYS A 36 -8.07 -8.87 8.43
C LYS A 36 -8.61 -7.95 9.52
N ASN A 37 -8.24 -8.19 10.78
CA ASN A 37 -8.67 -7.39 11.91
C ASN A 37 -8.01 -6.01 11.96
N ASP A 38 -6.82 -5.89 11.39
CA ASP A 38 -5.99 -4.68 11.46
C ASP A 38 -6.10 -3.82 10.19
N ILE A 39 -6.52 -4.38 9.08
CA ILE A 39 -6.40 -3.73 7.78
C ILE A 39 -7.21 -2.42 7.69
N THR A 40 -8.42 -2.38 8.26
CA THR A 40 -9.25 -1.16 8.29
C THR A 40 -8.65 -0.11 9.23
N LEU A 41 -8.08 -0.53 10.36
CA LEU A 41 -7.34 0.36 11.26
C LEU A 41 -6.12 0.96 10.57
N ARG A 42 -5.40 0.19 9.74
CA ARG A 42 -4.26 0.69 8.96
C ARG A 42 -4.69 1.77 7.98
N SER A 43 -5.76 1.54 7.21
CA SER A 43 -6.26 2.52 6.26
C SER A 43 -6.67 3.82 6.94
N VAL A 44 -7.41 3.74 8.05
CA VAL A 44 -7.81 4.92 8.83
C VAL A 44 -6.59 5.61 9.45
N LEU A 45 -5.63 4.87 10.02
CA LEU A 45 -4.43 5.43 10.63
C LEU A 45 -3.57 6.16 9.60
N THR A 46 -3.41 5.57 8.41
CA THR A 46 -2.61 6.16 7.32
C THR A 46 -3.13 7.54 6.94
N GLU A 47 -4.45 7.69 6.82
CA GLU A 47 -5.10 8.96 6.55
C GLU A 47 -5.07 9.91 7.75
N MET A 48 -5.18 9.38 8.97
CA MET A 48 -5.19 10.17 10.20
C MET A 48 -3.84 10.87 10.47
N ILE A 49 -2.73 10.19 10.23
CA ILE A 49 -1.36 10.72 10.44
C ILE A 49 -1.06 11.90 9.51
N VAL A 50 -1.61 11.91 8.30
CA VAL A 50 -1.36 12.97 7.33
C VAL A 50 -2.28 14.19 7.50
N GLU A 51 -3.31 14.08 8.34
CA GLU A 51 -4.24 15.19 8.58
C GLU A 51 -3.66 16.28 9.48
N ASN A 52 -3.06 15.90 10.58
CA ASN A 52 -2.50 16.84 11.56
C ASN A 52 -1.54 16.14 12.52
N THR A 53 -0.71 16.93 13.19
CA THR A 53 0.26 16.46 14.18
C THR A 53 0.09 17.22 15.51
N LYS A 54 0.79 16.81 16.53
CA LYS A 54 0.85 17.55 17.79
C LYS A 54 1.31 19.00 17.58
N LYS A 55 2.28 19.24 16.70
CA LYS A 55 2.81 20.58 16.37
C LYS A 55 1.86 21.34 15.45
N TYR A 56 1.35 20.70 14.42
CA TYR A 56 0.44 21.24 13.43
C TYR A 56 -0.96 20.67 13.65
N ASN A 57 -1.60 21.07 14.73
CA ASN A 57 -2.80 20.43 15.31
C ASN A 57 -4.12 20.70 14.56
N THR A 58 -4.04 21.22 13.33
CA THR A 58 -5.16 21.35 12.39
C THR A 58 -4.69 21.13 10.99
N ARG A 59 -5.57 20.65 10.10
CA ARG A 59 -5.28 20.49 8.66
C ARG A 59 -4.72 21.76 8.04
N ARG A 60 -5.30 22.91 8.39
CA ARG A 60 -4.82 24.22 7.89
C ARG A 60 -3.37 24.49 8.27
N LYS A 61 -2.98 24.25 9.52
CA LYS A 61 -1.59 24.46 9.97
C LYS A 61 -0.64 23.49 9.28
N MET A 62 -1.08 22.24 9.08
CA MET A 62 -0.31 21.25 8.34
C MET A 62 -0.06 21.72 6.90
N MET A 63 -1.10 22.19 6.20
CA MET A 63 -0.97 22.70 4.83
C MET A 63 -0.09 23.93 4.74
N ILE A 64 -0.20 24.89 5.65
CA ILE A 64 0.69 26.07 5.70
C ILE A 64 2.15 25.65 5.85
N GLU A 65 2.45 24.64 6.68
CA GLU A 65 3.82 24.16 6.82
C GLU A 65 4.33 23.50 5.53
N LEU A 66 3.49 22.69 4.88
CA LEU A 66 3.84 22.09 3.59
C LEU A 66 4.08 23.16 2.50
N GLU A 67 3.30 24.23 2.51
CA GLU A 67 3.51 25.40 1.64
C GLU A 67 4.86 26.10 1.96
N ASN A 68 5.19 26.31 3.24
CA ASN A 68 6.47 26.85 3.68
C ASN A 68 7.64 25.95 3.26
N LEU A 69 7.44 24.64 3.17
CA LEU A 69 8.39 23.67 2.63
C LEU A 69 8.29 23.56 1.09
N TYR A 70 7.98 24.67 0.41
CA TYR A 70 7.93 24.79 -1.05
C TYR A 70 6.91 23.85 -1.71
N ASN A 71 5.71 23.79 -1.16
CA ASN A 71 4.63 22.91 -1.58
C ASN A 71 5.05 21.43 -1.55
N ALA A 72 5.77 21.02 -0.52
CA ALA A 72 6.08 19.63 -0.29
C ALA A 72 4.79 18.81 -0.13
N TYR A 73 4.83 17.56 -0.56
CA TYR A 73 3.66 16.67 -0.53
C TYR A 73 3.87 15.53 0.46
N PHE A 74 3.00 15.45 1.47
CA PHE A 74 3.01 14.40 2.49
C PHE A 74 1.74 13.58 2.40
N TYR A 75 1.87 12.26 2.20
CA TYR A 75 0.74 11.36 2.02
C TYR A 75 1.04 9.97 2.57
N GLY A 76 -0.02 9.25 2.87
CA GLY A 76 0.04 7.87 3.33
C GLY A 76 -0.46 6.91 2.26
N VAL A 77 0.11 5.69 2.22
CA VAL A 77 -0.28 4.63 1.31
C VAL A 77 -0.27 3.29 2.04
N THR A 78 -1.30 2.49 1.84
CA THR A 78 -1.31 1.09 2.29
C THR A 78 -1.35 0.17 1.07
N ASN A 79 -0.35 -0.70 0.95
CA ASN A 79 -0.18 -1.61 -0.17
C ASN A 79 -0.01 -3.06 0.31
N ARG A 80 -0.19 -4.00 -0.62
CA ARG A 80 0.12 -5.42 -0.43
C ARG A 80 1.35 -5.83 -1.22
N VAL A 81 2.24 -6.58 -0.58
CA VAL A 81 3.32 -7.30 -1.27
C VAL A 81 3.30 -8.75 -0.79
N GLY A 82 2.76 -9.64 -1.60
CA GLY A 82 2.51 -11.03 -1.23
C GLY A 82 1.55 -11.14 -0.05
N SER A 83 1.98 -11.80 1.03
CA SER A 83 1.24 -11.94 2.31
C SER A 83 1.52 -10.81 3.30
N SER A 84 2.28 -9.78 2.89
CA SER A 84 2.62 -8.65 3.74
C SER A 84 1.78 -7.42 3.41
N VAL A 85 1.42 -6.67 4.44
CA VAL A 85 0.92 -5.29 4.34
C VAL A 85 2.09 -4.32 4.50
N ILE A 86 2.11 -3.31 3.66
CA ILE A 86 3.07 -2.21 3.69
C ILE A 86 2.30 -0.92 3.88
N THR A 87 2.53 -0.26 5.01
CA THR A 87 2.02 1.09 5.28
C THR A 87 3.17 2.07 5.15
N SER A 88 3.08 2.98 4.20
CA SER A 88 4.12 3.95 3.88
C SER A 88 3.65 5.36 4.14
N PHE A 89 4.50 6.17 4.75
CA PHE A 89 4.36 7.62 4.82
C PHE A 89 5.39 8.24 3.90
N CYS A 90 4.91 8.81 2.82
CA CYS A 90 5.71 9.35 1.72
C CYS A 90 5.80 10.86 1.80
N PHE A 91 6.97 11.41 1.53
CA PHE A 91 7.22 12.83 1.53
C PHE A 91 8.05 13.24 0.31
N ASP A 92 7.42 13.97 -0.59
CA ASP A 92 8.04 14.53 -1.80
C ASP A 92 8.34 16.01 -1.59
N PHE A 93 9.58 16.40 -1.79
CA PHE A 93 10.04 17.78 -1.57
C PHE A 93 11.08 18.23 -2.58
N ILE A 94 11.26 19.53 -2.73
CA ILE A 94 12.24 20.12 -3.64
C ILE A 94 13.66 19.77 -3.17
N ASP A 95 14.60 19.61 -4.12
CA ASP A 95 16.03 19.50 -3.80
C ASP A 95 16.48 20.75 -3.00
N PRO A 96 16.92 20.62 -1.73
CA PRO A 96 17.29 21.73 -0.90
C PRO A 96 18.43 22.59 -1.46
N SER A 97 19.23 22.06 -2.39
CA SER A 97 20.29 22.84 -3.06
C SER A 97 19.74 23.91 -3.99
N LEU A 98 18.47 23.83 -4.38
CA LEU A 98 17.79 24.80 -5.26
C LEU A 98 17.11 25.93 -4.50
N VAL A 99 17.01 25.81 -3.18
CA VAL A 99 16.35 26.77 -2.30
C VAL A 99 17.28 27.19 -1.17
N LYS A 100 16.93 28.26 -0.43
CA LYS A 100 17.74 28.74 0.67
C LYS A 100 17.55 27.98 1.99
N GLU A 101 16.71 26.96 1.96
CA GLU A 101 16.34 26.20 3.16
C GLU A 101 17.35 25.10 3.50
N ASN A 102 17.36 24.73 4.76
CA ASN A 102 18.23 23.64 5.23
C ASN A 102 17.54 22.29 4.97
N ALA A 103 18.26 21.33 4.38
CA ALA A 103 17.79 19.96 4.21
C ALA A 103 17.26 19.33 5.52
N LEU A 104 17.72 19.81 6.69
CA LEU A 104 17.27 19.37 8.00
C LEU A 104 15.76 19.55 8.21
N ASP A 105 15.18 20.66 7.76
CA ASP A 105 13.78 20.97 8.04
C ASP A 105 12.85 20.07 7.22
N PHE A 106 13.23 19.78 5.96
CA PHE A 106 12.54 18.80 5.13
C PHE A 106 12.55 17.39 5.74
N ILE A 107 13.70 16.95 6.24
CA ILE A 107 13.83 15.58 6.80
C ILE A 107 13.11 15.43 8.14
N LYS A 108 13.12 16.46 8.98
CA LYS A 108 12.47 16.41 10.29
C LYS A 108 10.95 16.37 10.20
N PHE A 109 10.35 17.02 9.19
CA PHE A 109 8.91 17.11 9.07
C PHE A 109 8.21 15.74 9.04
N PRO A 110 8.50 14.81 8.10
CA PRO A 110 7.82 13.51 8.07
C PRO A 110 8.13 12.64 9.30
N LEU A 111 9.33 12.77 9.89
CA LEU A 111 9.67 12.04 11.12
C LEU A 111 8.82 12.52 12.29
N GLU A 112 8.66 13.83 12.43
CA GLU A 112 7.81 14.45 13.46
C GLU A 112 6.36 14.08 13.25
N ALA A 113 5.86 14.14 12.01
CA ALA A 113 4.49 13.83 11.69
C ALA A 113 4.13 12.38 12.07
N VAL A 114 5.00 11.43 11.78
CA VAL A 114 4.76 10.00 12.07
C VAL A 114 4.90 9.70 13.57
N LEU A 115 5.86 10.33 14.28
CA LEU A 115 6.12 10.04 15.69
C LEU A 115 5.27 10.84 16.69
N ASN A 116 4.76 12.00 16.28
CA ASN A 116 4.01 12.90 17.13
C ASN A 116 2.64 13.26 16.53
N PRO A 117 1.76 12.27 16.32
CA PRO A 117 0.39 12.54 15.87
C PRO A 117 -0.35 13.40 16.88
N ASN A 118 -1.44 14.03 16.47
CA ASN A 118 -2.29 14.85 17.33
C ASN A 118 -3.12 13.96 18.27
N VAL A 119 -2.50 13.57 19.37
CA VAL A 119 -3.08 12.67 20.38
C VAL A 119 -3.13 13.38 21.72
N LYS A 120 -4.24 13.24 22.45
CA LYS A 120 -4.44 13.73 23.80
C LYS A 120 -5.06 12.62 24.66
N ASN A 121 -4.51 12.38 25.85
CA ASN A 121 -4.98 11.34 26.77
C ASN A 121 -5.04 9.93 26.16
N ASN A 122 -4.08 9.57 25.29
CA ASN A 122 -4.05 8.32 24.53
C ASN A 122 -5.23 8.14 23.56
N GLU A 123 -5.76 9.23 23.03
CA GLU A 123 -6.86 9.24 22.08
C GLU A 123 -6.55 10.20 20.95
N PHE A 124 -6.88 9.81 19.72
CA PHE A 124 -6.90 10.70 18.57
C PHE A 124 -8.07 11.69 18.69
N ASP A 125 -7.98 12.81 17.96
CA ASP A 125 -9.10 13.78 17.92
C ASP A 125 -10.33 13.17 17.26
N LEU A 126 -11.44 13.14 17.96
CA LEU A 126 -12.69 12.51 17.50
C LEU A 126 -13.24 13.17 16.23
N ILE A 127 -13.19 14.50 16.15
CA ILE A 127 -13.73 15.22 14.98
C ILE A 127 -12.95 14.88 13.73
N THR A 128 -11.61 14.87 13.83
CA THR A 128 -10.72 14.48 12.74
C THR A 128 -10.94 13.01 12.36
N LEU A 129 -11.09 12.11 13.35
CA LEU A 129 -11.33 10.71 13.12
C LEU A 129 -12.63 10.46 12.34
N GLU A 130 -13.73 11.08 12.71
CA GLU A 130 -15.01 10.92 12.00
C GLU A 130 -14.91 11.43 10.56
N TYR A 131 -14.24 12.55 10.33
CA TYR A 131 -13.98 13.05 8.99
C TYR A 131 -13.13 12.07 8.16
N VAL A 132 -12.08 11.50 8.75
CA VAL A 132 -11.21 10.51 8.09
C VAL A 132 -11.97 9.21 7.80
N LYS A 133 -12.80 8.73 8.73
CA LYS A 133 -13.64 7.54 8.52
C LYS A 133 -14.59 7.71 7.33
N GLU A 134 -15.22 8.87 7.19
CA GLU A 134 -16.10 9.17 6.04
C GLU A 134 -15.32 9.19 4.72
N ARG A 135 -14.07 9.67 4.70
CA ARG A 135 -13.20 9.63 3.52
C ARG A 135 -12.80 8.21 3.17
N VAL A 136 -12.29 7.45 4.13
CA VAL A 136 -11.92 6.04 3.95
C VAL A 136 -13.12 5.19 3.51
N LYS A 137 -14.31 5.47 4.04
CA LYS A 137 -15.55 4.82 3.59
C LYS A 137 -15.81 5.05 2.11
N LYS A 138 -15.70 6.30 1.66
CA LYS A 138 -15.86 6.64 0.23
C LYS A 138 -14.81 5.95 -0.63
N ASP A 139 -13.56 5.88 -0.17
CA ASP A 139 -12.47 5.21 -0.90
C ASP A 139 -12.72 3.70 -1.01
N ILE A 140 -13.23 3.05 0.06
CA ILE A 140 -13.63 1.63 0.01
C ILE A 140 -14.81 1.41 -0.93
N GLU A 141 -15.80 2.29 -0.92
CA GLU A 141 -17.01 2.18 -1.74
C GLU A 141 -16.72 2.49 -3.22
N SER A 142 -15.80 3.41 -3.50
CA SER A 142 -15.43 3.83 -4.87
C SER A 142 -14.74 2.73 -5.69
N ILE A 143 -14.29 1.65 -5.08
CA ILE A 143 -13.72 0.51 -5.82
C ILE A 143 -14.71 -0.08 -6.84
N ILE A 144 -16.03 0.08 -6.58
CA ILE A 144 -17.10 -0.33 -7.51
C ILE A 144 -17.08 0.52 -8.78
N GLU A 145 -16.62 1.77 -8.71
CA GLU A 145 -16.50 2.69 -9.84
C GLU A 145 -15.29 2.37 -10.73
N ASP A 146 -14.37 1.52 -10.23
CA ASP A 146 -13.28 0.94 -11.01
C ASP A 146 -13.53 -0.55 -11.26
N PRO A 147 -14.27 -0.90 -12.32
CA PRO A 147 -14.66 -2.30 -12.61
C PRO A 147 -13.47 -3.22 -12.78
N LYS A 148 -12.33 -2.66 -13.16
CA LYS A 148 -11.06 -3.38 -13.32
C LYS A 148 -10.56 -3.88 -11.97
N ASN A 149 -10.31 -3.02 -11.01
CA ASN A 149 -9.82 -3.39 -9.69
C ASN A 149 -10.88 -4.12 -8.87
N TYR A 150 -12.16 -3.80 -9.07
CA TYR A 150 -13.26 -4.53 -8.46
C TYR A 150 -13.29 -6.00 -8.88
N SER A 151 -13.18 -6.31 -10.19
CA SER A 151 -13.19 -7.69 -10.69
C SER A 151 -12.01 -8.51 -10.15
N ILE A 152 -10.82 -7.91 -10.05
CA ILE A 152 -9.64 -8.55 -9.43
C ILE A 152 -9.90 -8.86 -7.94
N SER A 153 -10.43 -7.88 -7.20
CA SER A 153 -10.73 -8.06 -5.77
C SER A 153 -11.74 -9.20 -5.55
N LYS A 154 -12.81 -9.23 -6.35
CA LYS A 154 -13.83 -10.29 -6.29
C LYS A 154 -13.29 -11.65 -6.70
N LEU A 155 -12.44 -11.70 -7.71
CA LEU A 155 -11.78 -12.94 -8.12
C LEU A 155 -10.95 -13.51 -6.97
N LEU A 156 -10.09 -12.69 -6.34
CA LEU A 156 -9.24 -13.12 -5.22
C LEU A 156 -10.07 -13.56 -4.01
N GLU A 157 -11.14 -12.85 -3.68
CA GLU A 157 -12.08 -13.23 -2.61
C GLU A 157 -12.67 -14.62 -2.83
N LYS A 158 -13.05 -14.95 -4.07
CA LYS A 158 -13.67 -16.22 -4.42
C LYS A 158 -12.69 -17.35 -4.68
N MET A 159 -11.54 -17.05 -5.23
CA MET A 159 -10.50 -18.00 -5.60
C MET A 159 -9.68 -18.45 -4.38
N CYS A 160 -9.39 -17.54 -3.48
CA CYS A 160 -8.52 -17.75 -2.32
C CYS A 160 -9.23 -17.40 -0.99
N PRO A 161 -10.44 -17.93 -0.72
CA PRO A 161 -11.15 -17.61 0.52
C PRO A 161 -10.28 -17.97 1.74
N ASP A 162 -10.40 -17.17 2.78
CA ASP A 162 -9.71 -17.37 4.07
C ASP A 162 -8.16 -17.30 3.98
N THR A 163 -7.64 -16.64 2.95
CA THR A 163 -6.21 -16.37 2.80
C THR A 163 -5.95 -14.86 2.80
N GLU A 164 -4.70 -14.49 2.98
CA GLU A 164 -4.25 -13.10 2.93
C GLU A 164 -4.60 -12.44 1.58
N SER A 165 -4.62 -13.22 0.49
CA SER A 165 -4.96 -12.72 -0.85
C SER A 165 -6.42 -12.29 -0.99
N SER A 166 -7.34 -12.84 -0.18
CA SER A 166 -8.75 -12.47 -0.20
C SER A 166 -9.08 -11.21 0.61
N ILE A 167 -8.13 -10.70 1.40
CA ILE A 167 -8.35 -9.53 2.26
C ILE A 167 -8.29 -8.27 1.40
N ASN A 168 -9.31 -7.41 1.48
CA ASN A 168 -9.28 -6.10 0.83
C ASN A 168 -8.29 -5.19 1.55
N ILE A 169 -7.28 -4.71 0.82
CA ILE A 169 -6.21 -3.88 1.39
C ILE A 169 -6.71 -2.50 1.88
N ASN A 170 -7.80 -2.00 1.34
CA ASN A 170 -8.42 -0.74 1.75
C ASN A 170 -9.30 -0.90 3.01
N GLY A 171 -9.50 -2.14 3.49
CA GLY A 171 -10.35 -2.43 4.64
C GLY A 171 -11.82 -2.68 4.28
N TYR A 172 -12.68 -2.58 5.28
CA TYR A 172 -14.11 -2.89 5.18
C TYR A 172 -14.96 -1.83 5.86
N THR A 173 -16.03 -1.37 5.22
CA THR A 173 -16.94 -0.34 5.74
C THR A 173 -17.56 -0.73 7.09
N LYS A 174 -17.94 -2.02 7.25
CA LYS A 174 -18.52 -2.56 8.50
C LYS A 174 -17.60 -2.48 9.72
N ASP A 175 -16.29 -2.29 9.52
CA ASP A 175 -15.32 -2.21 10.61
C ASP A 175 -15.06 -0.76 11.03
N LEU A 176 -15.42 0.23 10.20
CA LEU A 176 -15.23 1.66 10.50
C LEU A 176 -15.99 2.09 11.77
N ASP A 177 -17.22 1.59 11.98
CA ASP A 177 -18.03 1.94 13.15
C ASP A 177 -17.42 1.47 14.48
N LYS A 178 -16.54 0.45 14.43
CA LYS A 178 -15.86 -0.11 15.61
C LYS A 178 -14.59 0.68 15.98
N ILE A 179 -14.13 1.56 15.09
CA ILE A 179 -12.91 2.33 15.31
C ILE A 179 -13.22 3.56 16.17
N THR A 180 -12.65 3.59 17.35
CA THR A 180 -12.70 4.70 18.30
C THR A 180 -11.36 5.43 18.38
N PRO A 181 -11.29 6.67 18.89
CA PRO A 181 -10.04 7.38 19.14
C PRO A 181 -9.00 6.56 19.90
N GLU A 182 -9.44 5.84 20.92
CA GLU A 182 -8.58 5.00 21.78
C GLU A 182 -8.10 3.75 21.03
N THR A 183 -9.00 3.03 20.35
CA THR A 183 -8.61 1.81 19.60
C THR A 183 -7.64 2.13 18.48
N LEU A 184 -7.81 3.26 17.80
CA LEU A 184 -6.87 3.70 16.75
C LEU A 184 -5.51 4.08 17.35
N TYR A 185 -5.49 4.75 18.51
CA TYR A 185 -4.25 5.07 19.20
C TYR A 185 -3.50 3.80 19.66
N ASN A 186 -4.21 2.85 20.23
CA ASN A 186 -3.63 1.58 20.64
C ASN A 186 -3.04 0.81 19.45
N PHE A 187 -3.73 0.84 18.31
CA PHE A 187 -3.22 0.27 17.06
C PHE A 187 -1.95 1.01 16.57
N TYR A 188 -1.94 2.35 16.58
CA TYR A 188 -0.77 3.16 16.23
C TYR A 188 0.46 2.78 17.08
N ILE A 189 0.30 2.68 18.40
CA ILE A 189 1.38 2.28 19.31
C ILE A 189 1.86 0.86 19.02
N ASN A 190 0.93 -0.06 18.73
CA ASN A 190 1.25 -1.43 18.36
C ASN A 190 2.04 -1.48 17.04
N MET A 191 1.62 -0.75 16.02
CA MET A 191 2.30 -0.66 14.72
C MET A 191 3.75 -0.17 14.89
N ILE A 192 3.98 0.93 15.61
CA ILE A 192 5.33 1.48 15.87
C ILE A 192 6.24 0.49 16.60
N LYS A 193 5.67 -0.33 17.51
CA LYS A 193 6.44 -1.27 18.34
C LYS A 193 6.71 -2.61 17.68
N HIS A 194 5.88 -3.03 16.76
CA HIS A 194 5.90 -4.41 16.28
C HIS A 194 6.11 -4.57 14.78
N ASP A 195 5.84 -3.54 13.97
CA ASP A 195 6.09 -3.62 12.55
C ASP A 195 7.60 -3.50 12.24
N TYR A 196 8.04 -4.15 11.16
CA TYR A 196 9.35 -3.88 10.58
C TYR A 196 9.34 -2.47 9.97
N ILE A 197 10.36 -1.70 10.31
CA ILE A 197 10.49 -0.33 9.82
C ILE A 197 11.71 -0.25 8.90
N ASP A 198 11.53 0.38 7.77
CA ASP A 198 12.59 0.78 6.85
C ASP A 198 12.35 2.23 6.43
N VAL A 199 13.44 2.99 6.25
CA VAL A 199 13.37 4.37 5.76
C VAL A 199 14.12 4.44 4.44
N TYR A 200 13.45 4.92 3.40
CA TYR A 200 14.03 5.12 2.09
C TYR A 200 14.20 6.60 1.81
N ILE A 201 15.31 6.98 1.17
CA ILE A 201 15.52 8.35 0.74
C ILE A 201 16.25 8.40 -0.61
N ILE A 202 15.73 9.21 -1.52
CA ILE A 202 16.23 9.36 -2.89
C ILE A 202 16.36 10.84 -3.21
N GLY A 203 17.49 11.27 -3.74
CA GLY A 203 17.69 12.66 -4.19
C GLY A 203 19.13 13.11 -4.17
N ASN A 204 19.33 14.38 -4.44
CA ASN A 204 20.65 15.03 -4.41
C ASN A 204 20.95 15.58 -3.01
N LEU A 205 21.23 14.67 -2.07
CA LEU A 205 21.44 14.98 -0.66
C LEU A 205 22.81 14.45 -0.18
N ASP A 206 23.31 15.03 0.89
CA ASP A 206 24.40 14.45 1.66
C ASP A 206 23.86 13.29 2.50
N MET A 207 23.92 12.06 1.96
CA MET A 207 23.29 10.88 2.54
C MET A 207 23.91 10.49 3.91
N ASP A 208 25.18 10.76 4.16
CA ASP A 208 25.80 10.50 5.44
C ASP A 208 25.23 11.46 6.52
N LYS A 209 25.11 12.74 6.20
CA LYS A 209 24.48 13.75 7.07
C LYS A 209 23.00 13.44 7.29
N ILE A 210 22.26 13.13 6.25
CA ILE A 210 20.82 12.81 6.32
C ILE A 210 20.57 11.55 7.16
N SER A 211 21.35 10.49 6.98
CA SER A 211 21.21 9.27 7.78
C SER A 211 21.41 9.54 9.28
N ASN A 212 22.35 10.42 9.65
CA ASN A 212 22.56 10.82 11.04
C ASN A 212 21.38 11.66 11.57
N ILE A 213 20.80 12.54 10.75
CA ILE A 213 19.60 13.30 11.13
C ILE A 213 18.45 12.35 11.43
N ILE A 214 18.20 11.37 10.55
CA ILE A 214 17.15 10.36 10.73
C ILE A 214 17.39 9.58 12.04
N LYS A 215 18.58 9.03 12.25
CA LYS A 215 18.93 8.28 13.49
C LYS A 215 18.71 9.08 14.77
N ASN A 216 18.99 10.38 14.74
CA ASN A 216 18.86 11.23 15.91
C ASN A 216 17.42 11.65 16.20
N ASN A 217 16.57 11.74 15.17
CA ASN A 217 15.20 12.24 15.29
C ASN A 217 14.13 11.12 15.22
N PHE A 218 14.43 9.96 14.62
CA PHE A 218 13.53 8.83 14.53
C PHE A 218 13.94 7.72 15.51
N LYS A 219 13.63 7.93 16.80
CA LYS A 219 13.98 7.03 17.90
C LYS A 219 12.82 6.08 18.19
N VAL A 220 12.74 5.00 17.44
CA VAL A 220 11.77 3.93 17.63
C VAL A 220 12.43 2.71 18.27
N ASN A 221 11.74 2.06 19.22
CA ASN A 221 12.16 0.81 19.83
C ASN A 221 11.22 -0.30 19.39
N ILE A 222 11.61 -1.04 18.37
CA ILE A 222 10.87 -2.21 17.89
C ILE A 222 11.08 -3.35 18.88
N LEU A 223 10.00 -3.84 19.50
CA LEU A 223 10.08 -4.79 20.61
C LEU A 223 10.29 -6.22 20.17
N LYS A 224 10.06 -6.57 18.90
CA LYS A 224 10.47 -7.86 18.34
C LYS A 224 10.05 -8.13 16.90
N ASN A 225 10.90 -8.86 16.27
CA ASN A 225 10.80 -9.67 15.08
C ASN A 225 9.59 -10.59 15.09
N HIS A 226 8.49 -10.16 14.49
CA HIS A 226 7.58 -11.12 13.91
C HIS A 226 8.25 -11.64 12.64
N ASN A 227 8.41 -12.94 12.51
CA ASN A 227 8.81 -13.50 11.23
C ASN A 227 7.68 -13.20 10.25
N ILE A 228 7.96 -12.40 9.22
CA ILE A 228 7.05 -12.24 8.11
C ILE A 228 6.98 -13.61 7.44
N THR A 229 5.83 -14.26 7.56
CA THR A 229 5.59 -15.55 6.96
C THR A 229 5.08 -15.36 5.55
N TYR A 230 5.75 -15.99 4.60
CA TYR A 230 5.26 -16.06 3.22
C TYR A 230 4.41 -17.33 3.09
N ASN A 231 3.11 -17.20 3.29
CA ASN A 231 2.20 -18.32 3.09
C ASN A 231 2.00 -18.52 1.58
N ILE A 232 2.53 -19.60 1.06
CA ILE A 232 2.24 -20.05 -0.29
C ILE A 232 0.98 -20.88 -0.22
N ASN A 233 -0.12 -20.37 -0.77
CA ASN A 233 -1.35 -21.12 -0.83
C ASN A 233 -1.27 -22.20 -1.94
N ASN A 234 -1.04 -23.44 -1.54
CA ASN A 234 -0.93 -24.59 -2.44
C ASN A 234 -2.27 -25.35 -2.61
N LYS A 235 -3.41 -24.71 -2.29
CA LYS A 235 -4.72 -25.36 -2.49
C LYS A 235 -5.01 -25.51 -3.98
N ILE A 236 -5.10 -26.75 -4.44
CA ILE A 236 -5.51 -27.06 -5.81
C ILE A 236 -6.99 -26.74 -5.98
N ILE A 237 -7.33 -25.89 -6.95
CA ILE A 237 -8.71 -25.61 -7.32
C ILE A 237 -9.22 -26.75 -8.19
N LYS A 238 -10.07 -27.60 -7.62
CA LYS A 238 -10.59 -28.81 -8.31
C LYS A 238 -11.78 -28.55 -9.24
N LYS A 239 -12.38 -27.35 -9.22
CA LYS A 239 -13.57 -27.02 -10.03
C LYS A 239 -13.48 -25.59 -10.53
N HIS A 240 -13.69 -25.41 -11.84
CA HIS A 240 -13.88 -24.10 -12.43
C HIS A 240 -15.17 -23.47 -11.89
N LYS A 241 -15.09 -22.23 -11.45
CA LYS A 241 -16.24 -21.43 -11.02
C LYS A 241 -16.35 -20.21 -11.92
N LYS A 242 -17.55 -19.98 -12.45
CA LYS A 242 -17.89 -18.73 -13.14
C LYS A 242 -18.71 -17.88 -12.17
N LEU A 243 -18.41 -16.59 -12.07
CA LEU A 243 -19.15 -15.61 -11.30
C LEU A 243 -19.53 -14.48 -12.23
N TYR A 244 -20.78 -14.04 -12.18
CA TYR A 244 -21.30 -12.93 -12.95
C TYR A 244 -21.89 -11.91 -12.00
N GLU A 245 -21.52 -10.64 -12.18
CA GLU A 245 -22.14 -9.51 -11.50
C GLU A 245 -22.50 -8.46 -12.56
N SER A 246 -23.69 -7.88 -12.46
CA SER A 246 -24.18 -6.89 -13.43
C SER A 246 -23.99 -5.49 -12.87
N PHE A 247 -23.37 -4.62 -13.67
CA PHE A 247 -23.16 -3.21 -13.36
C PHE A 247 -23.74 -2.33 -14.48
N SER A 248 -24.10 -1.10 -14.11
CA SER A 248 -24.54 -0.09 -15.07
C SER A 248 -23.32 0.58 -15.74
N THR A 249 -22.51 -0.20 -16.45
CA THR A 249 -21.32 0.27 -17.16
C THR A 249 -21.44 0.02 -18.65
N SER A 250 -20.72 0.80 -19.46
CA SER A 250 -20.65 0.64 -20.93
C SER A 250 -19.65 -0.44 -21.36
N GLN A 251 -18.92 -1.05 -20.42
CA GLN A 251 -17.89 -2.05 -20.69
C GLN A 251 -18.12 -3.30 -19.86
N GLU A 252 -17.82 -4.46 -20.44
CA GLU A 252 -17.72 -5.74 -19.73
C GLU A 252 -16.26 -5.99 -19.33
N ASN A 253 -16.06 -6.42 -18.08
CA ASN A 253 -14.74 -6.78 -17.57
C ASN A 253 -14.72 -8.26 -17.24
N ILE A 254 -13.80 -9.00 -17.84
CA ILE A 254 -13.57 -10.41 -17.55
C ILE A 254 -12.24 -10.55 -16.81
N CYS A 255 -12.28 -11.22 -15.69
CA CYS A 255 -11.10 -11.53 -14.89
C CYS A 255 -10.96 -13.04 -14.75
N ILE A 256 -9.84 -13.59 -15.20
CA ILE A 256 -9.55 -15.02 -15.17
C ILE A 256 -8.42 -15.29 -14.19
N GLY A 257 -8.68 -16.08 -13.15
CA GLY A 257 -7.68 -16.51 -12.19
C GLY A 257 -7.21 -17.92 -12.48
N LEU A 258 -5.91 -18.08 -12.59
CA LEU A 258 -5.23 -19.35 -12.79
C LEU A 258 -4.41 -19.67 -11.54
N ASN A 259 -4.43 -20.93 -11.10
CA ASN A 259 -3.64 -21.36 -9.95
C ASN A 259 -2.39 -22.11 -10.43
N ILE A 260 -1.17 -21.63 -10.11
CA ILE A 260 0.12 -22.24 -10.49
C ILE A 260 0.65 -23.05 -9.30
N THR A 261 0.75 -24.41 -9.33
CA THR A 261 1.35 -25.30 -8.31
C THR A 261 2.65 -25.89 -8.84
N ASN A 262 3.52 -26.29 -7.93
CA ASN A 262 4.75 -27.07 -8.22
C ASN A 262 5.86 -26.38 -9.03
N GLU A 263 5.77 -25.06 -9.23
CA GLU A 263 6.78 -24.32 -9.98
C GLU A 263 7.91 -23.79 -9.07
N THR A 264 9.08 -23.64 -9.64
CA THR A 264 10.21 -22.99 -8.96
C THR A 264 9.92 -21.51 -8.70
N LYS A 265 10.65 -20.90 -7.77
CA LYS A 265 10.54 -19.46 -7.49
C LYS A 265 10.81 -18.61 -8.76
N PHE A 266 11.71 -19.08 -9.63
CA PHE A 266 12.01 -18.40 -10.89
C PHE A 266 10.82 -18.43 -11.84
N GLU A 267 10.22 -19.60 -12.02
CA GLU A 267 9.05 -19.78 -12.89
C GLU A 267 7.87 -18.94 -12.42
N LYS A 268 7.58 -18.93 -11.10
CA LYS A 268 6.51 -18.09 -10.51
C LYS A 268 6.74 -16.60 -10.71
N ASN A 269 7.96 -16.12 -10.53
CA ASN A 269 8.23 -14.68 -10.53
C ASN A 269 8.49 -14.11 -11.94
N TYR A 270 8.99 -14.91 -12.87
CA TYR A 270 9.40 -14.43 -14.18
C TYR A 270 8.62 -15.08 -15.31
N VAL A 271 8.59 -16.42 -15.37
CA VAL A 271 7.96 -17.12 -16.49
C VAL A 271 6.43 -16.88 -16.49
N ALA A 272 5.79 -16.94 -15.33
CA ALA A 272 4.34 -16.70 -15.21
C ALA A 272 3.97 -15.25 -15.62
N ASN A 273 4.80 -14.27 -15.27
CA ASN A 273 4.57 -12.89 -15.68
C ASN A 273 4.73 -12.68 -17.19
N ILE A 274 5.78 -13.25 -17.78
CA ILE A 274 5.98 -13.19 -19.23
C ILE A 274 4.84 -13.91 -19.97
N TYR A 275 4.43 -15.06 -19.46
CA TYR A 275 3.32 -15.81 -20.03
C TYR A 275 2.00 -15.02 -19.97
N ASN A 276 1.74 -14.32 -18.85
CA ASN A 276 0.58 -13.42 -18.74
C ASN A 276 0.61 -12.31 -19.78
N MET A 277 1.75 -11.65 -19.95
CA MET A 277 1.89 -10.58 -20.95
C MET A 277 1.61 -11.11 -22.37
N ILE A 278 2.13 -12.30 -22.71
CA ILE A 278 1.86 -12.94 -23.99
C ILE A 278 0.37 -13.28 -24.13
N LEU A 279 -0.27 -13.77 -23.07
CA LEU A 279 -1.70 -14.05 -23.09
C LEU A 279 -2.54 -12.81 -23.27
N GLU A 280 -2.23 -11.70 -22.61
CA GLU A 280 -2.94 -10.43 -22.77
C GLU A 280 -2.91 -9.96 -24.23
N GLU A 281 -1.75 -9.95 -24.86
CA GLU A 281 -1.58 -9.60 -26.27
C GLU A 281 -2.35 -10.56 -27.19
N TYR A 282 -2.24 -11.87 -26.96
CA TYR A 282 -2.87 -12.87 -27.81
C TYR A 282 -4.41 -12.85 -27.71
N ILE A 283 -4.95 -12.51 -26.56
CA ILE A 283 -6.41 -12.52 -26.31
C ILE A 283 -7.09 -11.29 -26.90
N HIS A 284 -6.39 -10.17 -27.07
CA HIS A 284 -6.95 -9.02 -27.78
C HIS A 284 -7.39 -9.37 -29.20
N ASP A 285 -6.79 -10.36 -29.83
CA ASP A 285 -7.04 -10.74 -31.22
C ASP A 285 -7.98 -11.95 -31.40
N VAL A 286 -8.40 -12.62 -30.30
CA VAL A 286 -9.18 -13.88 -30.38
C VAL A 286 -10.51 -13.77 -29.64
N ASN A 287 -11.56 -14.35 -30.25
CA ASN A 287 -12.88 -14.43 -29.63
C ASN A 287 -12.82 -15.15 -28.27
N VAL A 288 -13.17 -14.44 -27.19
CA VAL A 288 -13.05 -14.87 -25.79
C VAL A 288 -13.74 -16.20 -25.50
N GLN A 289 -14.81 -16.52 -26.23
CA GLN A 289 -15.55 -17.76 -26.05
C GLN A 289 -14.71 -18.98 -26.40
N ILE A 290 -13.91 -18.91 -27.46
CA ILE A 290 -12.99 -19.98 -27.89
C ILE A 290 -11.87 -20.18 -26.85
N LEU A 291 -11.42 -19.11 -26.22
CA LEU A 291 -10.42 -19.13 -25.16
C LEU A 291 -10.91 -19.81 -23.89
N LEU A 292 -12.10 -19.46 -23.42
CA LEU A 292 -12.69 -20.06 -22.22
C LEU A 292 -12.91 -21.58 -22.38
N GLU A 293 -13.22 -22.05 -23.61
CA GLU A 293 -13.37 -23.48 -23.91
C GLU A 293 -12.01 -24.20 -23.98
N ARG A 294 -10.97 -23.57 -24.54
CA ARG A 294 -9.64 -24.18 -24.66
C ARG A 294 -8.86 -24.20 -23.37
N TYR A 295 -8.95 -23.15 -22.52
CA TYR A 295 -8.24 -23.06 -21.24
C TYR A 295 -8.85 -23.90 -20.13
N ALA A 296 -10.05 -24.46 -20.30
CA ALA A 296 -10.63 -25.43 -19.38
C ALA A 296 -9.76 -26.70 -19.18
N HIS A 297 -8.74 -26.90 -20.02
CA HIS A 297 -7.89 -28.10 -20.03
C HIS A 297 -6.44 -27.84 -19.57
N PHE A 298 -6.05 -26.60 -19.21
CA PHE A 298 -4.69 -26.31 -18.74
C PHE A 298 -4.68 -26.16 -17.21
N GLU A 299 -4.00 -27.07 -16.53
CA GLU A 299 -3.59 -26.90 -15.13
C GLU A 299 -2.39 -25.93 -15.05
N ILE A 300 -2.63 -24.63 -15.06
CA ILE A 300 -1.63 -23.61 -14.75
C ILE A 300 -1.74 -23.25 -13.27
N ILE A 301 -0.62 -23.24 -12.59
CA ILE A 301 -0.55 -23.30 -11.15
C ILE A 301 0.25 -22.14 -10.54
N GLY A 302 -0.40 -21.14 -9.99
CA GLY A 302 -0.05 -19.84 -9.37
C GLY A 302 -1.24 -18.93 -9.53
N ILE A 303 -1.32 -17.81 -8.89
CA ILE A 303 -2.38 -16.86 -9.20
C ILE A 303 -1.87 -15.95 -10.32
N SER A 304 -2.29 -16.24 -11.53
CA SER A 304 -2.15 -15.31 -12.65
C SER A 304 -3.51 -14.70 -12.91
N ILE A 305 -3.60 -13.40 -12.98
CA ILE A 305 -4.83 -12.67 -13.22
C ILE A 305 -4.76 -12.08 -14.61
N LEU A 306 -5.57 -12.63 -15.49
CA LEU A 306 -5.79 -12.09 -16.82
C LEU A 306 -7.03 -11.19 -16.78
N GLN A 307 -6.89 -9.98 -17.30
CA GLN A 307 -7.98 -9.03 -17.31
C GLN A 307 -8.25 -8.50 -18.71
N LEU A 308 -9.50 -8.55 -19.11
CA LEU A 308 -9.98 -8.17 -20.43
C LEU A 308 -11.13 -7.16 -20.32
N GLN A 309 -11.09 -6.14 -21.14
CA GLN A 309 -12.16 -5.15 -21.25
C GLN A 309 -12.79 -5.23 -22.66
N PHE A 310 -14.10 -5.33 -22.71
CA PHE A 310 -14.86 -5.37 -23.97
C PHE A 310 -15.93 -4.29 -23.97
N PRO A 311 -16.21 -3.67 -25.14
CA PRO A 311 -17.40 -2.84 -25.28
C PRO A 311 -18.65 -3.72 -25.06
N LYS A 312 -19.61 -3.22 -24.28
CA LYS A 312 -20.89 -3.90 -24.06
C LYS A 312 -21.63 -3.97 -25.37
N GLU A 313 -21.90 -5.16 -25.87
CA GLU A 313 -22.78 -5.30 -27.02
C GLU A 313 -24.19 -4.80 -26.64
N ASN A 314 -24.70 -3.82 -27.38
CA ASN A 314 -26.08 -3.40 -27.27
C ASN A 314 -26.95 -4.57 -27.76
N LYS A 315 -27.57 -5.29 -26.82
CA LYS A 315 -28.66 -6.25 -27.13
C LYS A 315 -29.95 -5.52 -27.35
#